data_c4a91aed2214e2b1b2ec8c20989a7994
#
_entry.id   c4a91aed2214e2b1b2ec8c20989a7994
#
_cell.length_a   1.000
_cell.length_b   1.000
_cell.length_c   1.000
_cell.angle_alpha   90.00
_cell.angle_beta   90.00
_cell.angle_gamma   90.00
#
_symmetry.space_group_name_H-M   'P 1'
#
loop_
_entity.id
_entity.type
_entity.pdbx_description
1 polymer ?
#
loop_
_entity_poly.entity_id
_entity_poly.type
_entity_poly.pdbx_seq_one_letter_code
_entity_poly.pdbx_strand_id
1 'polypeptide(L)'
;MIRQYTWLSEVICKNINDLYDCGEFTDGANSGTNNREVKRNREMHGGSADAASKLFLDAFHADPWMSAFHMRHCTLPMFNEYDAEKDDHGEYKLHCDDSIMNGLRTDLVVLTAMNDESEYEGGDLTIKVGNIDLVLRLKTGQSVVFDPNLWHTVSPVTKGRRRMAVVWVETLIQDPWAREMFYDYMDITARCLNSIDKDKWFEHGNSTDPATYMGALRQKILRRYANPYPTAVNTSKE
;
A
#
# COMPACT_ATOMS: atom_id res chain seq x y z
N MET A 1 -12.43 -2.81 -1.36
CA MET A 1 -11.45 -3.89 -1.05
C MET A 1 -10.68 -3.57 0.20
N ILE A 2 -10.52 -4.55 1.13
CA ILE A 2 -9.58 -4.46 2.27
C ILE A 2 -8.82 -5.79 2.30
N ARG A 3 -7.49 -5.76 2.33
CA ARG A 3 -6.62 -6.94 2.36
C ARG A 3 -5.47 -6.70 3.32
N GLN A 4 -5.10 -7.75 4.06
CA GLN A 4 -3.99 -7.73 5.02
C GLN A 4 -3.02 -8.86 4.69
N TYR A 5 -1.72 -8.58 4.67
CA TYR A 5 -0.69 -9.57 4.38
C TYR A 5 0.68 -9.10 4.89
N THR A 6 1.60 -10.04 5.08
CA THR A 6 2.99 -9.76 5.46
C THR A 6 3.87 -9.91 4.22
N TRP A 7 4.65 -8.91 3.90
CA TRP A 7 5.49 -8.91 2.70
C TRP A 7 6.89 -8.31 2.94
N LEU A 8 7.00 -7.31 3.80
CA LEU A 8 8.28 -6.66 4.06
C LEU A 8 9.04 -7.46 5.11
N SER A 9 10.30 -7.81 4.81
CA SER A 9 11.11 -8.60 5.72
C SER A 9 11.49 -7.80 6.97
N GLU A 10 11.66 -8.50 8.11
CA GLU A 10 12.09 -7.89 9.37
C GLU A 10 13.45 -7.18 9.23
N VAL A 11 14.34 -7.69 8.37
CA VAL A 11 15.65 -7.07 8.11
C VAL A 11 15.48 -5.69 7.47
N ILE A 12 14.60 -5.56 6.48
CA ILE A 12 14.33 -4.27 5.83
C ILE A 12 13.64 -3.34 6.81
N CYS A 13 12.65 -3.83 7.57
CA CYS A 13 12.00 -3.04 8.62
C CYS A 13 13.00 -2.52 9.65
N LYS A 14 13.94 -3.37 10.10
CA LYS A 14 14.99 -2.96 11.02
C LYS A 14 15.86 -1.85 10.42
N ASN A 15 16.34 -2.01 9.19
CA ASN A 15 17.18 -1.00 8.53
C ASN A 15 16.43 0.34 8.40
N ILE A 16 15.13 0.31 8.10
CA ILE A 16 14.30 1.53 8.06
C ILE A 16 14.11 2.11 9.47
N ASN A 17 13.94 1.27 10.51
CA ASN A 17 13.85 1.74 11.88
C ASN A 17 15.15 2.40 12.37
N ASP A 18 16.31 1.89 11.97
CA ASP A 18 17.61 2.54 12.26
C ASP A 18 17.66 3.95 11.63
N LEU A 19 17.02 4.16 10.46
CA LEU A 19 16.87 5.49 9.84
C LEU A 19 15.85 6.38 10.56
N TYR A 20 14.77 5.82 11.14
CA TYR A 20 13.88 6.58 12.03
C TYR A 20 14.62 7.09 13.26
N ASP A 21 15.50 6.29 13.84
CA ASP A 21 16.19 6.66 15.07
C ASP A 21 17.23 7.78 14.89
N CYS A 22 17.80 7.93 13.69
CA CYS A 22 18.77 8.99 13.36
C CYS A 22 18.23 10.06 12.40
N GLY A 23 16.98 9.94 11.94
CA GLY A 23 16.41 10.80 10.93
C GLY A 23 15.92 12.15 11.45
N GLU A 24 15.72 13.06 10.51
CA GLU A 24 15.06 14.33 10.74
C GLU A 24 13.56 14.20 10.49
N PHE A 25 12.76 14.95 11.25
CA PHE A 25 11.30 14.91 11.19
C PHE A 25 10.70 16.30 11.05
N THR A 26 9.66 16.38 10.24
CA THR A 26 8.76 17.52 10.18
C THR A 26 7.42 17.21 10.85
N ASP A 27 6.68 18.24 11.19
CA ASP A 27 5.30 18.11 11.67
C ASP A 27 4.43 17.53 10.54
N GLY A 28 3.79 16.38 10.79
CA GLY A 28 2.93 15.74 9.82
C GLY A 28 1.66 16.52 9.46
N ALA A 29 1.29 17.51 10.26
CA ALA A 29 0.21 18.44 9.91
C ALA A 29 0.56 19.33 8.70
N ASN A 30 1.84 19.45 8.35
CA ASN A 30 2.29 20.20 7.17
C ASN A 30 2.04 19.49 5.85
N SER A 31 1.77 18.18 5.87
CA SER A 31 1.43 17.42 4.68
C SER A 31 -0.08 17.42 4.45
N GLY A 32 -0.50 17.94 3.29
CA GLY A 32 -1.93 18.04 2.94
C GLY A 32 -2.64 19.27 3.51
N THR A 33 -3.95 19.16 3.65
CA THR A 33 -4.83 20.26 4.12
C THR A 33 -5.15 20.19 5.62
N ASN A 34 -4.54 19.26 6.34
CA ASN A 34 -4.80 19.02 7.74
C ASN A 34 -4.06 20.00 8.64
N ASN A 35 -4.52 20.09 9.89
CA ASN A 35 -3.86 20.84 10.96
C ASN A 35 -3.62 19.92 12.18
N ARG A 36 -2.90 20.40 13.20
CA ARG A 36 -2.61 19.61 14.41
C ARG A 36 -3.83 19.21 15.25
N GLU A 37 -4.97 19.82 15.04
CA GLU A 37 -6.22 19.38 15.68
C GLU A 37 -6.74 18.08 15.08
N VAL A 38 -6.37 17.78 13.83
CA VAL A 38 -6.79 16.61 13.07
C VAL A 38 -5.67 15.57 13.01
N LYS A 39 -4.42 15.99 12.75
CA LYS A 39 -3.26 15.12 12.55
C LYS A 39 -2.13 15.53 13.47
N ARG A 40 -1.76 14.65 14.38
CA ARG A 40 -0.63 14.78 15.30
C ARG A 40 0.31 13.61 15.13
N ASN A 41 1.29 13.77 14.27
CA ASN A 41 2.36 12.83 14.03
C ASN A 41 3.56 13.59 13.46
N ARG A 42 4.65 12.88 13.27
CA ARG A 42 5.84 13.39 12.61
C ARG A 42 6.12 12.59 11.34
N GLU A 43 6.68 13.24 10.35
CA GLU A 43 7.07 12.64 9.08
C GLU A 43 8.58 12.76 8.89
N MET A 44 9.23 11.62 8.62
CA MET A 44 10.66 11.58 8.34
C MET A 44 10.93 12.27 7.00
N HIS A 45 11.98 13.08 6.96
CA HIS A 45 12.38 13.80 5.74
C HIS A 45 13.91 13.77 5.51
N GLY A 46 14.36 14.38 4.38
CA GLY A 46 15.76 14.49 4.03
C GLY A 46 16.40 13.15 3.68
N GLY A 47 17.72 13.06 3.85
CA GLY A 47 18.49 11.90 3.40
C GLY A 47 18.06 10.57 4.04
N SER A 48 17.56 10.57 5.28
CA SER A 48 17.03 9.37 5.92
C SER A 48 15.75 8.88 5.25
N ALA A 49 14.85 9.78 4.89
CA ALA A 49 13.63 9.45 4.15
C ALA A 49 13.94 8.93 2.74
N ASP A 50 14.93 9.52 2.06
CA ASP A 50 15.37 9.07 0.73
C ASP A 50 15.96 7.65 0.79
N ALA A 51 16.82 7.37 1.78
CA ALA A 51 17.40 6.06 2.00
C ALA A 51 16.34 5.01 2.36
N ALA A 52 15.40 5.35 3.25
CA ALA A 52 14.28 4.49 3.61
C ALA A 52 13.37 4.21 2.41
N SER A 53 13.09 5.25 1.59
CA SER A 53 12.29 5.11 0.36
C SER A 53 12.91 4.14 -0.62
N LYS A 54 14.23 4.21 -0.80
CA LYS A 54 14.92 3.26 -1.67
C LYS A 54 14.77 1.82 -1.19
N LEU A 55 15.03 1.55 0.10
CA LEU A 55 14.90 0.21 0.67
C LEU A 55 13.47 -0.33 0.54
N PHE A 56 12.49 0.51 0.85
CA PHE A 56 11.08 0.16 0.79
C PHE A 56 10.63 -0.12 -0.64
N LEU A 57 10.90 0.79 -1.59
CA LEU A 57 10.45 0.68 -2.97
C LEU A 57 11.13 -0.46 -3.72
N ASP A 58 12.42 -0.74 -3.45
CA ASP A 58 13.10 -1.90 -4.04
C ASP A 58 12.38 -3.20 -3.65
N ALA A 59 11.98 -3.34 -2.38
CA ALA A 59 11.20 -4.49 -1.92
C ALA A 59 9.76 -4.48 -2.44
N PHE A 60 9.12 -3.31 -2.45
CA PHE A 60 7.74 -3.12 -2.88
C PHE A 60 7.52 -3.53 -4.33
N HIS A 61 8.42 -3.13 -5.23
CA HIS A 61 8.33 -3.48 -6.64
C HIS A 61 8.70 -4.95 -6.92
N ALA A 62 9.50 -5.57 -6.05
CA ALA A 62 9.88 -6.97 -6.17
C ALA A 62 8.81 -7.93 -5.63
N ASP A 63 7.86 -7.44 -4.83
CA ASP A 63 6.88 -8.29 -4.17
C ASP A 63 5.77 -8.76 -5.14
N PRO A 64 5.49 -10.08 -5.23
CA PRO A 64 4.48 -10.61 -6.13
C PRO A 64 3.05 -10.12 -5.84
N TRP A 65 2.74 -9.84 -4.56
CA TRP A 65 1.43 -9.33 -4.17
C TRP A 65 1.20 -7.92 -4.69
N MET A 66 2.22 -7.07 -4.63
CA MET A 66 2.16 -5.73 -5.21
C MET A 66 1.93 -5.78 -6.72
N SER A 67 2.58 -6.71 -7.41
CA SER A 67 2.37 -6.90 -8.85
C SER A 67 0.94 -7.38 -9.19
N ALA A 68 0.29 -8.12 -8.28
CA ALA A 68 -1.09 -8.59 -8.46
C ALA A 68 -2.12 -7.44 -8.47
N PHE A 69 -1.84 -6.30 -7.84
CA PHE A 69 -2.70 -5.11 -7.91
C PHE A 69 -2.62 -4.38 -9.26
N HIS A 70 -1.76 -4.81 -10.17
CA HIS A 70 -1.48 -4.10 -11.42
C HIS A 70 -1.26 -2.62 -11.20
N MET A 71 -0.37 -2.34 -10.26
CA MET A 71 0.10 -1.01 -9.96
C MET A 71 0.66 -0.37 -11.23
N ARG A 72 0.25 0.87 -11.47
CA ARG A 72 0.72 1.69 -12.57
C ARG A 72 1.80 2.64 -12.10
N HIS A 73 1.50 3.36 -11.03
CA HIS A 73 2.38 4.27 -10.32
C HIS A 73 2.09 4.20 -8.84
N CYS A 74 3.06 4.62 -8.04
CA CYS A 74 2.87 4.87 -6.62
C CYS A 74 3.57 6.18 -6.22
N THR A 75 3.14 6.74 -5.10
CA THR A 75 3.85 7.86 -4.47
C THR A 75 5.18 7.38 -3.88
N LEU A 76 6.08 8.30 -3.55
CA LEU A 76 7.13 7.98 -2.60
C LEU A 76 6.50 7.59 -1.26
N PRO A 77 7.11 6.65 -0.51
CA PRO A 77 6.63 6.30 0.82
C PRO A 77 6.71 7.49 1.78
N MET A 78 5.64 7.70 2.52
CA MET A 78 5.59 8.62 3.64
C MET A 78 5.87 7.83 4.92
N PHE A 79 6.95 8.13 5.62
CA PHE A 79 7.33 7.47 6.85
C PHE A 79 6.83 8.26 8.04
N ASN A 80 5.78 7.77 8.68
CA ASN A 80 5.08 8.39 9.79
C ASN A 80 5.54 7.81 11.13
N GLU A 81 5.75 8.67 12.12
CA GLU A 81 5.93 8.30 13.52
C GLU A 81 4.90 9.02 14.39
N TYR A 82 4.17 8.26 15.19
CA TYR A 82 3.29 8.74 16.24
C TYR A 82 3.99 8.45 17.57
N ASP A 83 4.44 9.47 18.26
CA ASP A 83 5.23 9.37 19.50
C ASP A 83 4.39 9.87 20.67
N ALA A 84 4.14 9.00 21.65
CA ALA A 84 3.31 9.33 22.81
C ALA A 84 3.84 10.52 23.62
N GLU A 85 5.16 10.71 23.64
CA GLU A 85 5.81 11.77 24.44
C GLU A 85 5.95 13.07 23.65
N LYS A 86 6.27 12.98 22.34
CA LYS A 86 6.61 14.13 21.51
C LYS A 86 5.40 14.74 20.79
N ASP A 87 4.40 13.94 20.49
CA ASP A 87 3.26 14.33 19.65
C ASP A 87 1.97 14.59 20.46
N ASP A 88 2.07 14.74 21.78
CA ASP A 88 0.91 14.89 22.68
C ASP A 88 -0.13 13.78 22.41
N HIS A 89 0.30 12.53 22.58
CA HIS A 89 -0.47 11.33 22.23
C HIS A 89 -0.89 11.34 20.76
N GLY A 90 0.10 11.27 19.87
CA GLY A 90 -0.10 11.33 18.42
C GLY A 90 -1.28 10.53 17.89
N GLU A 91 -2.13 11.19 17.11
CA GLU A 91 -3.35 10.61 16.54
C GLU A 91 -3.59 11.11 15.11
N TYR A 92 -4.49 10.47 14.39
CA TYR A 92 -5.07 11.01 13.18
C TYR A 92 -6.58 10.80 13.19
N LYS A 93 -7.34 11.90 13.32
CA LYS A 93 -8.79 11.86 13.42
C LYS A 93 -9.44 11.33 12.15
N LEU A 94 -10.73 11.11 12.21
CA LEU A 94 -11.52 10.53 11.11
C LEU A 94 -11.40 11.36 9.83
N HIS A 95 -10.94 10.72 8.76
CA HIS A 95 -10.72 11.31 7.43
C HIS A 95 -10.85 10.29 6.31
N CYS A 96 -10.88 10.76 5.08
CA CYS A 96 -10.57 10.01 3.87
C CYS A 96 -9.29 10.63 3.27
N ASP A 97 -8.55 9.85 2.51
CA ASP A 97 -7.36 10.38 1.82
C ASP A 97 -7.74 11.18 0.57
N ASP A 98 -6.83 12.04 0.14
CA ASP A 98 -7.00 12.82 -1.08
C ASP A 98 -7.07 11.90 -2.30
N SER A 99 -8.01 12.19 -3.20
CA SER A 99 -8.23 11.40 -4.43
C SER A 99 -7.12 11.56 -5.48
N ILE A 100 -6.31 12.62 -5.36
CA ILE A 100 -5.16 12.90 -6.23
C ILE A 100 -4.00 13.37 -5.35
N MET A 101 -2.86 12.68 -5.44
CA MET A 101 -1.63 13.08 -4.77
C MET A 101 -0.49 13.17 -5.78
N ASN A 102 0.19 14.31 -5.82
CA ASN A 102 1.30 14.55 -6.76
C ASN A 102 0.96 14.22 -8.23
N GLY A 103 -0.29 14.48 -8.63
CA GLY A 103 -0.78 14.17 -9.98
C GLY A 103 -1.17 12.71 -10.22
N LEU A 104 -1.03 11.84 -9.22
CA LEU A 104 -1.46 10.44 -9.25
C LEU A 104 -2.88 10.30 -8.68
N ARG A 105 -3.72 9.50 -9.36
CA ARG A 105 -5.00 9.05 -8.78
C ARG A 105 -4.70 8.03 -7.67
N THR A 106 -5.27 8.22 -6.50
CA THR A 106 -5.14 7.32 -5.37
C THR A 106 -6.23 6.26 -5.42
N ASP A 107 -5.92 5.09 -5.95
CA ASP A 107 -6.87 3.97 -6.04
C ASP A 107 -6.82 3.06 -4.81
N LEU A 108 -5.63 2.92 -4.22
CA LEU A 108 -5.35 2.10 -3.04
C LEU A 108 -4.37 2.81 -2.12
N VAL A 109 -4.56 2.59 -0.81
CA VAL A 109 -3.57 2.88 0.23
C VAL A 109 -2.90 1.58 0.62
N VAL A 110 -1.58 1.59 0.74
CA VAL A 110 -0.78 0.53 1.35
C VAL A 110 -0.13 1.09 2.61
N LEU A 111 -0.64 0.68 3.75
CA LEU A 111 -0.14 1.07 5.07
C LEU A 111 0.65 -0.09 5.66
N THR A 112 1.95 0.07 5.85
CA THR A 112 2.89 -0.97 6.31
C THR A 112 3.46 -0.62 7.68
N ALA A 113 3.39 -1.56 8.64
CA ALA A 113 3.99 -1.38 9.95
C ALA A 113 5.52 -1.58 9.89
N MET A 114 6.25 -0.60 10.42
CA MET A 114 7.72 -0.67 10.52
C MET A 114 8.17 -1.27 11.84
N ASN A 115 7.35 -1.17 12.90
CA ASN A 115 7.61 -1.77 14.20
C ASN A 115 6.40 -2.58 14.68
N ASP A 116 6.63 -3.42 15.72
CA ASP A 116 5.63 -4.37 16.19
C ASP A 116 4.55 -3.70 17.05
N GLU A 117 3.33 -4.22 16.98
CA GLU A 117 2.20 -3.74 17.76
C GLU A 117 2.40 -3.80 19.27
N SER A 118 3.34 -4.63 19.75
CA SER A 118 3.70 -4.74 21.17
C SER A 118 4.61 -3.62 21.69
N GLU A 119 5.17 -2.79 20.79
CA GLU A 119 6.09 -1.71 21.15
C GLU A 119 5.38 -0.40 21.53
N TYR A 120 4.04 -0.35 21.38
CA TYR A 120 3.25 0.83 21.69
C TYR A 120 1.85 0.46 22.19
N GLU A 121 1.21 1.39 22.90
CA GLU A 121 -0.17 1.28 23.37
C GLU A 121 -1.05 2.33 22.66
N GLY A 122 -2.30 1.97 22.33
CA GLY A 122 -3.16 2.77 21.45
C GLY A 122 -2.71 2.68 19.98
N GLY A 123 -2.96 3.72 19.19
CA GLY A 123 -2.54 3.77 17.79
C GLY A 123 -3.28 2.80 16.87
N ASP A 124 -4.48 2.37 17.25
CA ASP A 124 -5.29 1.45 16.44
C ASP A 124 -5.75 2.15 15.17
N LEU A 125 -5.57 1.48 14.03
CA LEU A 125 -6.21 1.90 12.79
C LEU A 125 -7.65 1.39 12.77
N THR A 126 -8.60 2.29 12.69
CA THR A 126 -10.03 1.95 12.51
C THR A 126 -10.46 2.36 11.12
N ILE A 127 -10.97 1.40 10.33
CA ILE A 127 -11.54 1.63 8.99
C ILE A 127 -13.05 1.41 9.06
N LYS A 128 -13.84 2.37 8.59
CA LYS A 128 -15.30 2.25 8.56
C LYS A 128 -15.76 1.55 7.29
N VAL A 129 -16.47 0.43 7.47
CA VAL A 129 -17.06 -0.36 6.38
C VAL A 129 -18.58 -0.35 6.56
N GLY A 130 -19.24 0.59 5.92
CA GLY A 130 -20.65 0.86 6.18
C GLY A 130 -20.87 1.32 7.63
N ASN A 131 -21.60 0.55 8.42
CA ASN A 131 -21.85 0.80 9.84
C ASN A 131 -20.98 -0.06 10.79
N ILE A 132 -19.95 -0.71 10.27
CA ILE A 132 -19.03 -1.56 11.02
C ILE A 132 -17.67 -0.88 11.12
N ASP A 133 -17.09 -0.87 12.29
CA ASP A 133 -15.72 -0.42 12.52
C ASP A 133 -14.77 -1.62 12.52
N LEU A 134 -13.89 -1.67 11.52
CA LEU A 134 -12.81 -2.64 11.45
C LEU A 134 -11.58 -2.07 12.15
N VAL A 135 -11.23 -2.60 13.31
CA VAL A 135 -10.08 -2.17 14.11
C VAL A 135 -8.90 -3.10 13.82
N LEU A 136 -7.76 -2.50 13.47
CA LEU A 136 -6.56 -3.23 13.05
C LEU A 136 -5.33 -2.75 13.84
N ARG A 137 -4.51 -3.73 14.23
CA ARG A 137 -3.13 -3.54 14.67
C ARG A 137 -2.25 -4.41 13.78
N LEU A 138 -1.13 -3.87 13.34
CA LEU A 138 -0.26 -4.53 12.38
C LEU A 138 1.07 -4.90 13.06
N LYS A 139 1.55 -6.11 12.76
CA LYS A 139 2.90 -6.56 13.14
C LYS A 139 3.93 -6.02 12.17
N THR A 140 5.20 -6.00 12.60
CA THR A 140 6.32 -5.59 11.76
C THR A 140 6.28 -6.25 10.38
N GLY A 141 6.39 -5.44 9.32
CA GLY A 141 6.36 -5.89 7.92
C GLY A 141 4.98 -6.27 7.39
N GLN A 142 3.96 -6.19 8.22
CA GLN A 142 2.58 -6.43 7.82
C GLN A 142 1.95 -5.15 7.25
N SER A 143 1.16 -5.31 6.21
CA SER A 143 0.41 -4.22 5.60
C SER A 143 -1.09 -4.48 5.59
N VAL A 144 -1.84 -3.39 5.62
CA VAL A 144 -3.22 -3.35 5.16
C VAL A 144 -3.30 -2.54 3.89
N VAL A 145 -4.02 -3.07 2.89
CA VAL A 145 -4.35 -2.40 1.63
C VAL A 145 -5.84 -2.13 1.62
N PHE A 146 -6.23 -0.89 1.39
CA PHE A 146 -7.64 -0.50 1.38
C PHE A 146 -7.91 0.65 0.41
N ASP A 147 -9.19 0.88 0.15
CA ASP A 147 -9.65 1.97 -0.69
C ASP A 147 -9.54 3.31 0.07
N PRO A 148 -8.83 4.34 -0.45
CA PRO A 148 -8.64 5.63 0.21
C PRO A 148 -9.94 6.41 0.47
N ASN A 149 -11.05 6.06 -0.19
CA ASN A 149 -12.36 6.66 0.06
C ASN A 149 -13.02 6.13 1.35
N LEU A 150 -12.48 5.09 1.97
CA LEU A 150 -13.01 4.60 3.25
C LEU A 150 -12.61 5.56 4.38
N TRP A 151 -13.61 5.97 5.16
CA TRP A 151 -13.37 6.74 6.37
C TRP A 151 -12.52 5.94 7.33
N HIS A 152 -11.42 6.53 7.79
CA HIS A 152 -10.52 5.87 8.72
C HIS A 152 -9.88 6.83 9.72
N THR A 153 -9.36 6.30 10.80
CA THR A 153 -8.75 7.07 11.89
C THR A 153 -7.64 6.25 12.56
N VAL A 154 -6.70 6.95 13.17
CA VAL A 154 -5.68 6.36 14.06
C VAL A 154 -5.94 6.89 15.45
N SER A 155 -6.24 6.00 16.40
CA SER A 155 -6.47 6.37 17.81
C SER A 155 -5.18 6.92 18.45
N PRO A 156 -5.28 7.69 19.54
CA PRO A 156 -4.11 8.22 20.23
C PRO A 156 -3.12 7.12 20.62
N VAL A 157 -1.83 7.35 20.36
CA VAL A 157 -0.73 6.52 20.88
C VAL A 157 -0.42 7.00 22.30
N THR A 158 -0.75 6.18 23.29
CA THR A 158 -0.66 6.54 24.71
C THR A 158 0.67 6.17 25.35
N LYS A 159 1.44 5.26 24.71
CA LYS A 159 2.78 4.86 25.15
C LYS A 159 3.60 4.35 23.96
N GLY A 160 4.90 4.63 24.00
CA GLY A 160 5.84 4.20 22.96
C GLY A 160 5.69 4.96 21.65
N ARG A 161 6.12 4.36 20.56
CA ARG A 161 6.16 4.95 19.22
C ARG A 161 5.57 3.99 18.19
N ARG A 162 4.64 4.48 17.39
CA ARG A 162 4.05 3.73 16.26
C ARG A 162 4.66 4.26 14.96
N ARG A 163 5.34 3.40 14.21
CA ARG A 163 6.05 3.73 12.96
C ARG A 163 5.42 3.03 11.76
N MET A 164 5.08 3.79 10.75
CA MET A 164 4.38 3.29 9.56
C MET A 164 4.96 3.89 8.29
N ALA A 165 4.99 3.10 7.22
CA ALA A 165 5.16 3.59 5.87
C ALA A 165 3.81 3.59 5.15
N VAL A 166 3.48 4.68 4.47
CA VAL A 166 2.24 4.83 3.68
C VAL A 166 2.61 5.10 2.23
N VAL A 167 2.00 4.34 1.32
CA VAL A 167 2.12 4.53 -0.14
C VAL A 167 0.73 4.56 -0.74
N TRP A 168 0.48 5.54 -1.61
CA TRP A 168 -0.72 5.58 -2.44
C TRP A 168 -0.40 5.04 -3.81
N VAL A 169 -1.30 4.23 -4.33
CA VAL A 169 -1.11 3.47 -5.57
C VAL A 169 -2.17 3.84 -6.58
N GLU A 170 -1.74 4.18 -7.78
CA GLU A 170 -2.59 4.22 -8.97
C GLU A 170 -2.54 2.87 -9.68
N THR A 171 -3.70 2.26 -9.92
CA THR A 171 -3.82 0.96 -10.59
C THR A 171 -4.27 1.12 -12.04
N LEU A 172 -4.04 0.10 -12.87
CA LEU A 172 -4.54 0.08 -14.24
C LEU A 172 -6.07 0.04 -14.33
N ILE A 173 -6.75 -0.49 -13.30
CA ILE A 173 -8.21 -0.64 -13.27
C ILE A 173 -8.77 0.37 -12.28
N GLN A 174 -9.41 1.42 -12.78
CA GLN A 174 -9.98 2.49 -11.98
C GLN A 174 -11.21 2.06 -11.19
N ASP A 175 -12.10 1.28 -11.80
CA ASP A 175 -13.33 0.81 -11.16
C ASP A 175 -13.02 -0.09 -9.95
N PRO A 176 -13.48 0.25 -8.73
CA PRO A 176 -13.13 -0.49 -7.51
C PRO A 176 -13.62 -1.94 -7.51
N TRP A 177 -14.80 -2.18 -8.06
CA TRP A 177 -15.36 -3.53 -8.13
C TRP A 177 -14.60 -4.40 -9.14
N ALA A 178 -14.31 -3.86 -10.31
CA ALA A 178 -13.53 -4.56 -11.33
C ALA A 178 -12.08 -4.83 -10.86
N ARG A 179 -11.51 -3.89 -10.10
CA ARG A 179 -10.18 -4.05 -9.47
C ARG A 179 -10.18 -5.18 -8.44
N GLU A 180 -11.18 -5.25 -7.56
CA GLU A 180 -11.32 -6.32 -6.58
C GLU A 180 -11.50 -7.68 -7.25
N MET A 181 -12.40 -7.78 -8.23
CA MET A 181 -12.61 -8.98 -9.04
C MET A 181 -11.33 -9.42 -9.75
N PHE A 182 -10.57 -8.49 -10.28
CA PHE A 182 -9.31 -8.79 -10.96
C PHE A 182 -8.24 -9.28 -9.99
N TYR A 183 -8.15 -8.68 -8.81
CA TYR A 183 -7.28 -9.13 -7.74
C TYR A 183 -7.60 -10.56 -7.30
N ASP A 184 -8.88 -10.86 -7.03
CA ASP A 184 -9.32 -12.22 -6.65
C ASP A 184 -9.02 -13.23 -7.76
N TYR A 185 -9.20 -12.84 -9.01
CA TYR A 185 -8.80 -13.64 -10.16
C TYR A 185 -7.29 -13.95 -10.15
N MET A 186 -6.44 -12.95 -9.91
CA MET A 186 -4.99 -13.12 -9.86
C MET A 186 -4.56 -14.00 -8.69
N ASP A 187 -5.15 -13.82 -7.51
CA ASP A 187 -4.86 -14.63 -6.31
C ASP A 187 -5.25 -16.10 -6.54
N ILE A 188 -6.45 -16.36 -7.03
CA ILE A 188 -6.91 -17.72 -7.34
C ILE A 188 -6.01 -18.35 -8.40
N THR A 189 -5.67 -17.62 -9.46
CA THR A 189 -4.79 -18.09 -10.51
C THR A 189 -3.42 -18.47 -9.94
N ALA A 190 -2.81 -17.63 -9.12
CA ALA A 190 -1.51 -17.91 -8.50
C ALA A 190 -1.56 -19.18 -7.62
N ARG A 191 -2.62 -19.34 -6.83
CA ARG A 191 -2.82 -20.54 -5.99
C ARG A 191 -3.02 -21.79 -6.81
N CYS A 192 -3.85 -21.74 -7.85
CA CYS A 192 -4.05 -22.86 -8.77
C CYS A 192 -2.77 -23.25 -9.49
N LEU A 193 -2.03 -22.26 -9.99
CA LEU A 193 -0.78 -22.47 -10.71
C LEU A 193 0.33 -23.05 -9.83
N ASN A 194 0.38 -22.68 -8.56
CA ASN A 194 1.33 -23.25 -7.59
C ASN A 194 0.99 -24.69 -7.18
N SER A 195 -0.26 -25.12 -7.37
CA SER A 195 -0.72 -26.49 -7.06
C SER A 195 -0.57 -27.47 -8.23
N ILE A 196 -0.28 -26.99 -9.44
CA ILE A 196 -0.15 -27.80 -10.65
C ILE A 196 1.34 -28.08 -10.90
N ASP A 197 1.65 -29.31 -11.27
CA ASP A 197 2.99 -29.73 -11.69
C ASP A 197 3.43 -28.94 -12.93
N LYS A 198 4.46 -28.12 -12.78
CA LYS A 198 4.94 -27.22 -13.82
C LYS A 198 5.41 -27.94 -15.07
N ASP A 199 5.88 -29.18 -14.95
CA ASP A 199 6.35 -30.00 -16.06
C ASP A 199 5.20 -30.42 -16.98
N LYS A 200 3.96 -30.43 -16.48
CA LYS A 200 2.75 -30.75 -17.25
C LYS A 200 2.13 -29.55 -17.99
N TRP A 201 2.61 -28.35 -17.73
CA TRP A 201 2.06 -27.11 -18.30
C TRP A 201 2.46 -26.87 -19.74
N PHE A 202 3.63 -27.35 -20.14
CA PHE A 202 4.23 -27.09 -21.45
C PHE A 202 4.02 -28.21 -22.48
N GLU A 203 3.49 -29.35 -22.05
CA GLU A 203 3.32 -30.50 -22.95
C GLU A 203 2.21 -30.31 -24.01
N HIS A 204 1.33 -29.36 -23.83
CA HIS A 204 0.15 -29.27 -24.69
C HIS A 204 -0.08 -27.87 -25.25
N GLY A 205 0.68 -27.35 -26.13
CA GLY A 205 0.41 -26.09 -26.86
C GLY A 205 -1.02 -25.92 -27.38
N ASN A 206 -1.99 -26.40 -26.63
CA ASN A 206 -3.40 -26.52 -26.94
C ASN A 206 -4.18 -25.45 -26.18
N SER A 207 -5.08 -24.75 -26.87
CA SER A 207 -5.98 -23.72 -26.32
C SER A 207 -6.90 -24.18 -25.18
N THR A 208 -6.80 -25.42 -24.74
CA THR A 208 -7.54 -26.04 -23.63
C THR A 208 -6.73 -26.15 -22.35
N ASP A 209 -5.44 -25.78 -22.35
CA ASP A 209 -4.62 -25.74 -21.16
C ASP A 209 -5.13 -24.64 -20.19
N PRO A 210 -5.41 -24.98 -18.92
CA PRO A 210 -5.93 -24.02 -17.93
C PRO A 210 -5.11 -22.73 -17.82
N ALA A 211 -3.78 -22.82 -17.90
CA ALA A 211 -2.92 -21.63 -17.81
C ALA A 211 -3.10 -20.71 -19.02
N THR A 212 -3.17 -21.27 -20.23
CA THR A 212 -3.45 -20.51 -21.45
C THR A 212 -4.83 -19.85 -21.39
N TYR A 213 -5.84 -20.58 -20.88
CA TYR A 213 -7.19 -20.04 -20.73
C TYR A 213 -7.25 -18.93 -19.67
N MET A 214 -6.58 -19.11 -18.53
CA MET A 214 -6.44 -18.08 -17.50
C MET A 214 -5.72 -16.84 -18.04
N GLY A 215 -4.63 -17.03 -18.78
CA GLY A 215 -3.94 -15.92 -19.45
C GLY A 215 -4.83 -15.15 -20.41
N ALA A 216 -5.63 -15.86 -21.23
CA ALA A 216 -6.58 -15.24 -22.14
C ALA A 216 -7.70 -14.48 -21.41
N LEU A 217 -8.20 -15.03 -20.29
CA LEU A 217 -9.21 -14.38 -19.45
C LEU A 217 -8.65 -13.10 -18.83
N ARG A 218 -7.42 -13.13 -18.30
CA ARG A 218 -6.70 -11.94 -17.82
C ARG A 218 -6.67 -10.85 -18.88
N GLN A 219 -6.31 -11.18 -20.13
CA GLN A 219 -6.26 -10.20 -21.21
C GLN A 219 -7.64 -9.63 -21.57
N LYS A 220 -8.70 -10.44 -21.46
CA LYS A 220 -10.08 -9.95 -21.68
C LYS A 220 -10.51 -8.95 -20.60
N ILE A 221 -10.21 -9.25 -19.34
CA ILE A 221 -10.49 -8.34 -18.21
C ILE A 221 -9.74 -7.02 -18.39
N LEU A 222 -8.44 -7.06 -18.68
CA LEU A 222 -7.63 -5.88 -18.90
C LEU A 222 -8.12 -5.05 -20.08
N ARG A 223 -8.47 -5.65 -21.22
CA ARG A 223 -9.04 -4.91 -22.37
C ARG A 223 -10.34 -4.22 -22.04
N ARG A 224 -11.14 -4.77 -21.13
CA ARG A 224 -12.44 -4.19 -20.76
C ARG A 224 -12.31 -3.05 -19.74
N TYR A 225 -11.43 -3.21 -18.76
CA TYR A 225 -11.44 -2.37 -17.55
C TYR A 225 -10.14 -1.57 -17.33
N ALA A 226 -9.03 -1.95 -17.96
CA ALA A 226 -7.81 -1.18 -17.82
C ALA A 226 -7.93 0.13 -18.59
N ASN A 227 -7.47 1.21 -17.95
CA ASN A 227 -7.31 2.51 -18.56
C ASN A 227 -5.80 2.77 -18.78
N PRO A 228 -5.24 2.32 -19.93
CA PRO A 228 -3.84 2.57 -20.24
C PRO A 228 -3.61 4.07 -20.44
N TYR A 229 -2.44 4.59 -20.09
CA TYR A 229 -2.09 5.95 -20.49
C TYR A 229 -2.16 6.07 -22.00
N PRO A 230 -2.61 7.19 -22.53
CA PRO A 230 -2.27 7.52 -23.90
C PRO A 230 -0.72 7.45 -23.95
N THR A 231 -0.21 6.55 -24.78
CA THR A 231 1.20 6.56 -25.14
C THR A 231 1.51 8.01 -25.52
N ALA A 232 2.53 8.62 -24.89
CA ALA A 232 3.00 9.91 -25.32
C ALA A 232 3.22 9.77 -26.85
N VAL A 233 2.39 10.44 -27.63
CA VAL A 233 2.57 10.51 -29.06
C VAL A 233 3.92 11.18 -29.20
N ASN A 234 4.93 10.45 -29.64
CA ASN A 234 6.22 11.02 -30.01
C ASN A 234 5.96 12.04 -31.14
N THR A 235 5.67 13.26 -30.76
CA THR A 235 5.65 14.40 -31.66
C THR A 235 7.09 14.92 -31.90
N SER A 236 8.01 14.00 -32.13
CA SER A 236 9.34 14.32 -32.65
C SER A 236 9.44 13.77 -34.05
N LYS A 237 8.74 14.41 -34.97
CA LYS A 237 9.06 14.45 -36.40
C LYS A 237 8.42 15.71 -36.99
N GLU A 238 9.15 16.79 -36.94
CA GLU A 238 9.34 17.70 -38.05
C GLU A 238 10.54 18.59 -37.75
#